data_8d050f95ff9e8e04ebb97ff218af12c6
#
_entry.id   8d050f95ff9e8e04ebb97ff218af12c6
#
_cell.length_a   1.000
_cell.length_b   1.000
_cell.length_c   1.000
_cell.angle_alpha   90.00
_cell.angle_beta   90.00
_cell.angle_gamma   90.00
#
_symmetry.space_group_name_H-M   'P 1'
#
loop_
_entity.id
_entity.type
_entity.pdbx_description
1 polymer ?
#
loop_
_entity_poly.entity_id
_entity_poly.type
_entity_poly.pdbx_seq_one_letter_code
_entity_poly.pdbx_strand_id
1 'polypeptide(L)'
;AYFGAEVLKMKNKGKFLIITGLLLIAAALFLSAYNERESHEARDSARQVIAQLCDALPTEAGDDEAEPTTLPESLPDVRREMPVKTINGRDYIGVLSIPSLELELPVISQWDYPALKVAPCRYSGSLYQDNLIICAHNYASHFGKLKELQPGDTVLFTDMDEHVVTFQVVERETLNPMDAEGMEAGDWDLTLFTCTIGGQTRVTIRLERVEVFRNPETEEPAKSEK
;
A
#
# COMPACT_ATOMS: atom_id res chain seq x y z
N ALA A 1 31.05 58.92 18.34
CA ALA A 1 29.63 58.61 18.08
C ALA A 1 29.37 57.51 17.00
N TYR A 2 30.32 57.32 16.04
CA TYR A 2 30.12 56.32 14.95
C TYR A 2 30.33 54.85 15.38
N PHE A 3 31.20 54.56 16.34
CA PHE A 3 31.49 53.18 16.78
C PHE A 3 30.33 52.50 17.54
N GLY A 4 29.53 53.27 18.25
CA GLY A 4 28.39 52.72 19.02
C GLY A 4 27.21 52.29 18.15
N ALA A 5 27.01 52.91 17.00
CA ALA A 5 25.90 52.59 16.10
C ALA A 5 26.13 51.26 15.31
N GLU A 6 27.39 50.96 14.96
CA GLU A 6 27.73 49.71 14.29
C GLU A 6 27.64 48.51 15.22
N VAL A 7 28.06 48.61 16.46
CA VAL A 7 27.97 47.55 17.47
C VAL A 7 26.50 47.22 17.81
N LEU A 8 25.62 48.21 17.90
CA LEU A 8 24.18 48.01 18.09
C LEU A 8 23.54 47.33 16.87
N LYS A 9 23.96 47.69 15.66
CA LYS A 9 23.46 47.11 14.40
C LYS A 9 23.88 45.66 14.24
N MET A 10 25.11 45.29 14.65
CA MET A 10 25.60 43.90 14.69
C MET A 10 24.85 43.06 15.73
N LYS A 11 24.60 43.60 16.94
CA LYS A 11 23.88 42.90 18.01
C LYS A 11 22.41 42.58 17.63
N ASN A 12 21.79 43.45 16.85
CA ASN A 12 20.43 43.23 16.33
C ASN A 12 20.37 42.18 15.19
N LYS A 13 21.41 42.12 14.34
CA LYS A 13 21.54 41.09 13.31
C LYS A 13 21.63 39.69 13.92
N GLY A 14 22.40 39.51 15.01
CA GLY A 14 22.54 38.25 15.72
C GLY A 14 21.20 37.81 16.34
N LYS A 15 20.47 38.73 16.99
CA LYS A 15 19.13 38.42 17.54
C LYS A 15 18.13 38.04 16.44
N PHE A 16 18.17 38.75 15.30
CA PHE A 16 17.30 38.42 14.16
C PHE A 16 17.57 37.01 13.61
N LEU A 17 18.85 36.61 13.45
CA LEU A 17 19.24 35.28 13.02
C LEU A 17 18.79 34.20 14.00
N ILE A 18 18.89 34.42 15.31
CA ILE A 18 18.40 33.48 16.32
C ILE A 18 16.88 33.32 16.25
N ILE A 19 16.13 34.41 16.14
CA ILE A 19 14.68 34.39 16.05
C ILE A 19 14.25 33.66 14.75
N THR A 20 14.90 33.95 13.64
CA THR A 20 14.62 33.28 12.37
C THR A 20 14.93 31.79 12.47
N GLY A 21 16.04 31.40 13.08
CA GLY A 21 16.38 29.99 13.31
C GLY A 21 15.36 29.26 14.18
N LEU A 22 14.91 29.90 15.27
CA LEU A 22 13.87 29.34 16.12
C LEU A 22 12.53 29.20 15.41
N LEU A 23 12.13 30.16 14.57
CA LEU A 23 10.92 30.08 13.75
C LEU A 23 11.00 28.92 12.75
N LEU A 24 12.16 28.71 12.11
CA LEU A 24 12.34 27.59 11.18
C LEU A 24 12.26 26.24 11.91
N ILE A 25 12.86 26.14 13.09
CA ILE A 25 12.76 24.92 13.92
C ILE A 25 11.30 24.68 14.32
N ALA A 26 10.59 25.70 14.78
CA ALA A 26 9.18 25.58 15.15
C ALA A 26 8.31 25.17 13.95
N ALA A 27 8.55 25.74 12.78
CA ALA A 27 7.87 25.36 11.55
C ALA A 27 8.16 23.91 11.13
N ALA A 28 9.42 23.46 11.25
CA ALA A 28 9.78 22.07 10.96
C ALA A 28 9.11 21.07 11.91
N LEU A 29 9.09 21.38 13.22
CA LEU A 29 8.41 20.57 14.22
C LEU A 29 6.89 20.53 14.00
N PHE A 30 6.29 21.66 13.64
CA PHE A 30 4.86 21.73 13.31
C PHE A 30 4.54 20.87 12.08
N LEU A 31 5.34 20.97 11.01
CA LEU A 31 5.15 20.16 9.81
C LEU A 31 5.32 18.66 10.11
N SER A 32 6.30 18.29 10.94
CA SER A 32 6.50 16.91 11.37
C SER A 32 5.30 16.37 12.14
N ALA A 33 4.79 17.12 13.12
CA ALA A 33 3.61 16.75 13.90
C ALA A 33 2.34 16.68 13.04
N TYR A 34 2.19 17.59 12.08
CA TYR A 34 1.09 17.59 11.14
C TYR A 34 1.10 16.32 10.26
N ASN A 35 2.27 15.97 9.71
CA ASN A 35 2.45 14.79 8.87
C ASN A 35 2.20 13.48 9.64
N GLU A 36 2.65 13.41 10.91
CA GLU A 36 2.40 12.28 11.81
C GLU A 36 0.90 12.10 12.07
N ARG A 37 0.20 13.21 12.34
CA ARG A 37 -1.25 13.20 12.53
C ARG A 37 -2.00 12.69 11.30
N GLU A 38 -1.67 13.16 10.09
CA GLU A 38 -2.29 12.66 8.84
C GLU A 38 -2.05 11.14 8.66
N SER A 39 -0.86 10.65 8.99
CA SER A 39 -0.54 9.22 8.95
C SER A 39 -1.37 8.40 9.96
N HIS A 40 -1.62 8.92 11.17
CA HIS A 40 -2.47 8.26 12.15
C HIS A 40 -3.94 8.22 11.71
N GLU A 41 -4.48 9.33 11.22
CA GLU A 41 -5.86 9.40 10.71
C GLU A 41 -6.08 8.41 9.55
N ALA A 42 -5.10 8.27 8.66
CA ALA A 42 -5.13 7.29 7.56
C ALA A 42 -5.11 5.85 8.08
N ARG A 43 -4.29 5.54 9.09
CA ARG A 43 -4.24 4.21 9.73
C ARG A 43 -5.56 3.85 10.38
N ASP A 44 -6.16 4.77 11.13
CA ASP A 44 -7.43 4.51 11.83
C ASP A 44 -8.56 4.31 10.83
N SER A 45 -8.59 5.07 9.75
CA SER A 45 -9.53 4.90 8.64
C SER A 45 -9.39 3.51 7.99
N ALA A 46 -8.16 3.08 7.69
CA ALA A 46 -7.89 1.77 7.09
C ALA A 46 -8.37 0.63 8.00
N ARG A 47 -8.04 0.68 9.31
CA ARG A 47 -8.48 -0.32 10.30
C ARG A 47 -9.99 -0.40 10.43
N GLN A 48 -10.68 0.75 10.43
CA GLN A 48 -12.14 0.79 10.51
C GLN A 48 -12.77 0.15 9.27
N VAL A 49 -12.23 0.37 8.09
CA VAL A 49 -12.71 -0.23 6.85
C VAL A 49 -12.47 -1.74 6.86
N ILE A 50 -11.29 -2.20 7.27
CA ILE A 50 -10.98 -3.64 7.37
C ILE A 50 -11.96 -4.31 8.33
N ALA A 51 -12.20 -3.74 9.52
CA ALA A 51 -13.16 -4.30 10.47
C ALA A 51 -14.57 -4.42 9.86
N GLN A 52 -15.03 -3.40 9.12
CA GLN A 52 -16.32 -3.45 8.43
C GLN A 52 -16.35 -4.44 7.26
N LEU A 53 -15.22 -4.67 6.59
CA LEU A 53 -15.09 -5.70 5.57
C LEU A 53 -15.20 -7.09 6.21
N CYS A 54 -14.48 -7.34 7.30
CA CYS A 54 -14.54 -8.61 8.04
C CYS A 54 -15.94 -8.88 8.60
N ASP A 55 -16.63 -7.89 9.19
CA ASP A 55 -17.99 -8.05 9.71
C ASP A 55 -19.04 -8.32 8.62
N ALA A 56 -18.75 -7.91 7.40
CA ALA A 56 -19.66 -8.05 6.27
C ALA A 56 -19.37 -9.31 5.43
N LEU A 57 -18.32 -10.05 5.74
CA LEU A 57 -18.07 -11.39 5.24
C LEU A 57 -18.85 -12.37 6.11
N PRO A 58 -19.59 -13.35 5.55
CA PRO A 58 -20.31 -14.35 6.34
C PRO A 58 -19.28 -15.17 7.12
N THR A 59 -19.17 -14.93 8.42
CA THR A 59 -18.46 -15.85 9.31
C THR A 59 -19.33 -17.10 9.40
N GLU A 60 -19.03 -18.12 8.64
CA GLU A 60 -19.46 -19.46 8.98
C GLU A 60 -18.71 -19.86 10.26
N ALA A 61 -19.33 -19.54 11.41
CA ALA A 61 -18.92 -20.10 12.68
C ALA A 61 -19.37 -21.56 12.71
N GLY A 62 -18.58 -22.42 12.12
CA GLY A 62 -18.62 -23.84 12.27
C GLY A 62 -17.38 -24.23 13.06
N ASP A 63 -17.56 -24.70 14.31
CA ASP A 63 -16.57 -25.46 15.06
C ASP A 63 -16.30 -26.78 14.33
N ASP A 64 -15.42 -26.72 13.33
CA ASP A 64 -14.79 -27.91 12.77
C ASP A 64 -13.31 -27.62 12.52
N GLU A 65 -12.47 -28.57 12.92
CA GLU A 65 -11.01 -28.57 12.78
C GLU A 65 -10.61 -27.98 11.43
N ALA A 66 -9.70 -26.99 11.48
CA ALA A 66 -9.18 -26.29 10.30
C ALA A 66 -8.53 -27.31 9.33
N GLU A 67 -9.33 -27.85 8.42
CA GLU A 67 -8.77 -28.36 7.17
C GLU A 67 -8.16 -27.18 6.41
N PRO A 68 -6.99 -27.32 5.79
CA PRO A 68 -6.41 -26.27 4.99
C PRO A 68 -7.39 -25.91 3.89
N THR A 69 -7.99 -24.73 3.98
CA THR A 69 -8.88 -24.16 2.98
C THR A 69 -8.24 -24.31 1.62
N THR A 70 -8.82 -25.15 0.79
CA THR A 70 -8.41 -25.35 -0.59
C THR A 70 -8.51 -24.01 -1.30
N LEU A 71 -7.34 -23.46 -1.65
CA LEU A 71 -7.28 -22.30 -2.54
C LEU A 71 -8.14 -22.56 -3.78
N PRO A 72 -8.99 -21.63 -4.22
CA PRO A 72 -9.80 -21.83 -5.40
C PRO A 72 -8.90 -22.18 -6.58
N GLU A 73 -9.28 -23.21 -7.32
CA GLU A 73 -8.49 -23.90 -8.34
C GLU A 73 -8.18 -23.04 -9.58
N SER A 74 -8.80 -21.88 -9.70
CA SER A 74 -8.53 -20.89 -10.76
C SER A 74 -9.09 -19.52 -10.38
N LEU A 75 -8.39 -18.46 -10.76
CA LEU A 75 -8.99 -17.12 -10.75
C LEU A 75 -10.21 -17.08 -11.68
N PRO A 76 -11.17 -16.20 -11.39
CA PRO A 76 -12.30 -15.94 -12.28
C PRO A 76 -11.82 -15.57 -13.70
N ASP A 77 -12.68 -15.78 -14.69
CA ASP A 77 -12.42 -15.45 -16.11
C ASP A 77 -11.75 -14.06 -16.23
N VAL A 78 -10.68 -13.99 -16.99
CA VAL A 78 -9.88 -12.76 -17.30
C VAL A 78 -10.75 -11.58 -17.78
N ARG A 79 -11.94 -11.85 -18.25
CA ARG A 79 -12.92 -10.85 -18.71
C ARG A 79 -13.79 -10.29 -17.59
N ARG A 80 -13.74 -10.88 -16.40
CA ARG A 80 -14.55 -10.45 -15.27
C ARG A 80 -13.97 -9.18 -14.67
N GLU A 81 -14.83 -8.20 -14.39
CA GLU A 81 -14.45 -7.06 -13.57
C GLU A 81 -14.16 -7.51 -12.13
N MET A 82 -13.22 -6.86 -11.47
CA MET A 82 -12.96 -7.12 -10.05
C MET A 82 -14.20 -6.79 -9.23
N PRO A 83 -14.64 -7.68 -8.31
CA PRO A 83 -15.76 -7.41 -7.43
C PRO A 83 -15.46 -6.20 -6.54
N VAL A 84 -16.49 -5.42 -6.26
CA VAL A 84 -16.39 -4.23 -5.41
C VAL A 84 -17.35 -4.32 -4.23
N LYS A 85 -16.93 -3.76 -3.09
CA LYS A 85 -17.76 -3.57 -1.90
C LYS A 85 -17.77 -2.11 -1.50
N THR A 86 -18.96 -1.53 -1.42
CA THR A 86 -19.11 -0.11 -1.06
C THR A 86 -19.17 0.06 0.46
N ILE A 87 -18.22 0.80 1.02
CA ILE A 87 -18.16 1.15 2.45
C ILE A 87 -17.99 2.66 2.58
N ASN A 88 -18.87 3.29 3.33
CA ASN A 88 -18.87 4.74 3.54
C ASN A 88 -18.83 5.55 2.23
N GLY A 89 -19.54 5.07 1.18
CA GLY A 89 -19.62 5.71 -0.12
C GLY A 89 -18.37 5.59 -0.99
N ARG A 90 -17.46 4.66 -0.67
CA ARG A 90 -16.27 4.32 -1.47
C ARG A 90 -16.30 2.84 -1.83
N ASP A 91 -15.91 2.54 -3.06
CA ASP A 91 -15.83 1.18 -3.57
C ASP A 91 -14.43 0.62 -3.34
N TYR A 92 -14.36 -0.54 -2.68
CA TYR A 92 -13.12 -1.27 -2.40
C TYR A 92 -13.08 -2.55 -3.24
N ILE A 93 -11.88 -2.90 -3.71
CA ILE A 93 -11.63 -4.07 -4.57
C ILE A 93 -10.93 -5.22 -3.85
N GLY A 94 -10.44 -5.00 -2.64
CA GLY A 94 -9.73 -6.03 -1.88
C GLY A 94 -8.92 -5.46 -0.72
N VAL A 95 -8.17 -6.35 -0.11
CA VAL A 95 -7.23 -6.07 0.98
C VAL A 95 -5.84 -6.50 0.55
N LEU A 96 -4.87 -5.59 0.65
CA LEU A 96 -3.45 -5.82 0.42
C LEU A 96 -2.75 -6.08 1.74
N SER A 97 -2.09 -7.24 1.89
CA SER A 97 -1.28 -7.58 3.06
C SER A 97 0.20 -7.67 2.68
N ILE A 98 1.05 -7.00 3.45
CA ILE A 98 2.51 -7.00 3.30
C ILE A 98 3.12 -7.38 4.65
N PRO A 99 3.28 -8.70 4.95
CA PRO A 99 3.69 -9.17 6.26
C PRO A 99 5.03 -8.62 6.74
N SER A 100 6.03 -8.50 5.86
CA SER A 100 7.36 -7.96 6.20
C SER A 100 7.34 -6.50 6.62
N LEU A 101 6.28 -5.75 6.28
CA LEU A 101 6.08 -4.35 6.69
C LEU A 101 5.01 -4.19 7.78
N GLU A 102 4.37 -5.28 8.21
CA GLU A 102 3.22 -5.30 9.14
C GLU A 102 2.07 -4.42 8.63
N LEU A 103 1.81 -4.44 7.31
CA LEU A 103 0.75 -3.67 6.67
C LEU A 103 -0.38 -4.58 6.22
N GLU A 104 -1.59 -4.14 6.54
CA GLU A 104 -2.84 -4.67 6.03
C GLU A 104 -3.73 -3.49 5.65
N LEU A 105 -4.05 -3.35 4.36
CA LEU A 105 -4.60 -2.13 3.79
C LEU A 105 -5.75 -2.44 2.84
N PRO A 106 -6.95 -1.84 3.04
CA PRO A 106 -8.02 -1.92 2.06
C PRO A 106 -7.63 -1.13 0.81
N VAL A 107 -8.02 -1.61 -0.38
CA VAL A 107 -7.68 -0.98 -1.65
C VAL A 107 -8.93 -0.42 -2.31
N ILE A 108 -8.96 0.89 -2.56
CA ILE A 108 -10.05 1.60 -3.21
C ILE A 108 -10.02 1.32 -4.73
N SER A 109 -11.19 1.14 -5.34
CA SER A 109 -11.35 0.74 -6.74
C SER A 109 -10.84 1.77 -7.76
N GLN A 110 -10.82 3.05 -7.41
CA GLN A 110 -10.36 4.14 -8.28
C GLN A 110 -9.61 5.17 -7.46
N TRP A 111 -8.52 5.70 -8.02
CA TRP A 111 -7.73 6.70 -7.34
C TRP A 111 -8.25 8.13 -7.59
N ASP A 112 -8.25 8.92 -6.54
CA ASP A 112 -8.26 10.37 -6.57
C ASP A 112 -7.44 10.89 -5.37
N TYR A 113 -7.12 12.17 -5.34
CA TYR A 113 -6.34 12.73 -4.22
C TYR A 113 -7.03 12.60 -2.85
N PRO A 114 -8.35 12.82 -2.72
CA PRO A 114 -9.09 12.53 -1.48
C PRO A 114 -9.06 11.04 -1.08
N ALA A 115 -9.18 10.11 -2.05
CA ALA A 115 -9.14 8.66 -1.79
C ALA A 115 -7.77 8.23 -1.28
N LEU A 116 -6.68 8.71 -1.89
CA LEU A 116 -5.31 8.40 -1.47
C LEU A 116 -4.98 8.79 -0.02
N LYS A 117 -5.71 9.76 0.56
CA LYS A 117 -5.58 10.12 1.97
C LYS A 117 -6.19 9.07 2.91
N VAL A 118 -7.12 8.28 2.41
CA VAL A 118 -7.86 7.28 3.18
C VAL A 118 -7.18 5.92 3.10
N ALA A 119 -6.82 5.46 1.88
CA ALA A 119 -6.25 4.14 1.64
C ALA A 119 -5.48 4.10 0.29
N PRO A 120 -4.70 3.03 0.04
CA PRO A 120 -4.22 2.71 -1.30
C PRO A 120 -5.35 2.64 -2.31
N CYS A 121 -5.06 2.96 -3.56
CA CYS A 121 -6.04 2.97 -4.64
C CYS A 121 -5.52 2.21 -5.84
N ARG A 122 -6.42 1.56 -6.59
CA ARG A 122 -6.09 1.04 -7.90
C ARG A 122 -5.76 2.22 -8.82
N TYR A 123 -4.58 2.20 -9.40
CA TYR A 123 -4.13 3.15 -10.41
C TYR A 123 -4.62 2.71 -11.79
N SER A 124 -4.37 1.46 -12.17
CA SER A 124 -4.83 0.83 -13.42
C SER A 124 -4.79 -0.70 -13.30
N GLY A 125 -5.24 -1.38 -14.34
CA GLY A 125 -5.18 -2.84 -14.44
C GLY A 125 -6.20 -3.60 -13.59
N SER A 126 -6.03 -4.93 -13.55
CA SER A 126 -6.90 -5.87 -12.84
C SER A 126 -6.11 -7.04 -12.29
N LEU A 127 -6.49 -7.54 -11.12
CA LEU A 127 -5.96 -8.78 -10.54
C LEU A 127 -6.13 -9.98 -11.48
N TYR A 128 -7.23 -10.00 -12.25
CA TYR A 128 -7.58 -11.11 -13.15
C TYR A 128 -6.91 -11.02 -14.52
N GLN A 129 -6.23 -9.92 -14.81
CA GLN A 129 -5.47 -9.68 -16.03
C GLN A 129 -3.96 -9.68 -15.80
N ASP A 130 -3.54 -10.03 -14.58
CA ASP A 130 -2.13 -10.05 -14.16
C ASP A 130 -1.37 -8.74 -14.47
N ASN A 131 -2.04 -7.60 -14.22
CA ASN A 131 -1.46 -6.28 -14.49
C ASN A 131 -1.94 -5.20 -13.51
N LEU A 132 -2.29 -5.59 -12.28
CA LEU A 132 -2.84 -4.67 -11.29
C LEU A 132 -1.76 -3.69 -10.80
N ILE A 133 -2.05 -2.39 -10.87
CA ILE A 133 -1.19 -1.33 -10.35
C ILE A 133 -1.90 -0.59 -9.22
N ILE A 134 -1.26 -0.56 -8.04
CA ILE A 134 -1.78 0.08 -6.84
C ILE A 134 -0.87 1.22 -6.42
N CYS A 135 -1.45 2.39 -6.18
CA CYS A 135 -0.74 3.56 -5.65
C CYS A 135 -1.21 3.93 -4.24
N ALA A 136 -0.32 4.50 -3.45
CA ALA A 136 -0.66 5.08 -2.16
C ALA A 136 0.26 6.25 -1.79
N HIS A 137 -0.14 7.03 -0.79
CA HIS A 137 0.74 8.02 -0.19
C HIS A 137 1.93 7.39 0.53
N ASN A 138 3.02 8.14 0.65
CA ASN A 138 4.22 7.74 1.39
C ASN A 138 4.08 7.93 2.92
N TYR A 139 2.87 7.79 3.45
CA TYR A 139 2.64 7.73 4.90
C TYR A 139 3.23 6.43 5.46
N ALA A 140 3.73 6.46 6.68
CA ALA A 140 4.23 5.26 7.36
C ALA A 140 3.15 4.18 7.51
N SER A 141 1.88 4.59 7.61
CA SER A 141 0.69 3.72 7.65
C SER A 141 0.23 3.21 6.29
N HIS A 142 0.78 3.73 5.19
CA HIS A 142 0.53 3.29 3.82
C HIS A 142 1.81 2.75 3.19
N PHE A 143 2.25 3.34 2.07
CA PHE A 143 3.41 2.84 1.29
C PHE A 143 4.74 3.53 1.61
N GLY A 144 4.84 4.28 2.70
CA GLY A 144 6.09 4.96 3.08
C GLY A 144 7.27 4.03 3.34
N LYS A 145 6.99 2.76 3.66
CA LYS A 145 8.00 1.72 3.90
C LYS A 145 8.27 0.83 2.69
N LEU A 146 7.64 1.03 1.51
CA LEU A 146 7.85 0.17 0.33
C LEU A 146 9.32 0.02 -0.07
N LYS A 147 10.12 1.05 0.17
CA LYS A 147 11.58 1.01 -0.07
C LYS A 147 12.33 -0.04 0.75
N GLU A 148 11.72 -0.59 1.80
CA GLU A 148 12.30 -1.59 2.69
C GLU A 148 12.12 -3.01 2.16
N LEU A 149 11.17 -3.22 1.22
CA LEU A 149 10.94 -4.49 0.57
C LEU A 149 12.17 -4.95 -0.22
N GLN A 150 12.41 -6.26 -0.15
CA GLN A 150 13.50 -6.93 -0.83
C GLN A 150 12.96 -7.97 -1.82
N PRO A 151 13.69 -8.29 -2.90
CA PRO A 151 13.36 -9.44 -3.73
C PRO A 151 13.17 -10.71 -2.89
N GLY A 152 12.07 -11.42 -3.13
CA GLY A 152 11.67 -12.59 -2.36
C GLY A 152 10.64 -12.32 -1.26
N ASP A 153 10.39 -11.07 -0.86
CA ASP A 153 9.34 -10.74 0.09
C ASP A 153 7.96 -11.08 -0.49
N THR A 154 7.07 -11.54 0.39
CA THR A 154 5.71 -11.96 0.00
C THR A 154 4.71 -10.82 0.21
N VAL A 155 3.80 -10.69 -0.75
CA VAL A 155 2.64 -9.79 -0.70
C VAL A 155 1.40 -10.60 -1.06
N LEU A 156 0.32 -10.41 -0.30
CA LEU A 156 -0.96 -11.05 -0.56
C LEU A 156 -2.01 -10.01 -0.96
N PHE A 157 -2.86 -10.37 -1.88
CA PHE A 157 -4.05 -9.60 -2.22
C PHE A 157 -5.28 -10.49 -2.10
N THR A 158 -6.23 -10.08 -1.25
CA THR A 158 -7.53 -10.75 -1.10
C THR A 158 -8.59 -9.90 -1.77
N ASP A 159 -9.28 -10.41 -2.77
CA ASP A 159 -10.37 -9.68 -3.44
C ASP A 159 -11.66 -9.67 -2.61
N MET A 160 -12.74 -9.07 -3.12
CA MET A 160 -14.02 -8.99 -2.41
C MET A 160 -14.86 -10.27 -2.48
N ASP A 161 -14.44 -11.28 -3.25
CA ASP A 161 -14.97 -12.64 -3.29
C ASP A 161 -14.06 -13.63 -2.50
N GLU A 162 -13.16 -13.12 -1.65
CA GLU A 162 -12.25 -13.87 -0.78
C GLU A 162 -11.17 -14.70 -1.50
N HIS A 163 -10.95 -14.46 -2.80
CA HIS A 163 -9.83 -15.08 -3.50
C HIS A 163 -8.51 -14.45 -3.05
N VAL A 164 -7.64 -15.28 -2.51
CA VAL A 164 -6.30 -14.85 -2.08
C VAL A 164 -5.28 -15.15 -3.18
N VAL A 165 -4.58 -14.12 -3.62
CA VAL A 165 -3.45 -14.25 -4.56
C VAL A 165 -2.18 -13.86 -3.86
N THR A 166 -1.17 -14.72 -3.99
CA THR A 166 0.16 -14.51 -3.42
C THR A 166 1.12 -14.02 -4.49
N PHE A 167 1.85 -12.96 -4.18
CA PHE A 167 2.88 -12.39 -5.05
C PHE A 167 4.22 -12.40 -4.33
N GLN A 168 5.29 -12.43 -5.12
CA GLN A 168 6.66 -12.26 -4.64
C GLN A 168 7.29 -11.03 -5.26
N VAL A 169 8.00 -10.25 -4.45
CA VAL A 169 8.77 -9.11 -4.94
C VAL A 169 9.91 -9.61 -5.81
N VAL A 170 9.99 -9.10 -7.04
CA VAL A 170 11.06 -9.39 -8.00
C VAL A 170 12.05 -8.24 -8.06
N GLU A 171 11.55 -7.03 -8.24
CA GLU A 171 12.39 -5.86 -8.45
C GLU A 171 11.87 -4.63 -7.70
N ARG A 172 12.80 -3.78 -7.30
CA ARG A 172 12.52 -2.43 -6.82
C ARG A 172 13.25 -1.42 -7.67
N GLU A 173 12.50 -0.51 -8.24
CA GLU A 173 13.03 0.56 -9.08
C GLU A 173 12.57 1.95 -8.64
N THR A 174 13.13 2.97 -9.24
CA THR A 174 12.75 4.37 -9.02
C THR A 174 12.46 5.03 -10.35
N LEU A 175 11.20 5.43 -10.55
CA LEU A 175 10.73 6.04 -11.78
C LEU A 175 10.59 7.56 -11.66
N ASN A 176 10.62 8.25 -12.81
CA ASN A 176 10.27 9.65 -12.89
C ASN A 176 8.76 9.83 -12.62
N PRO A 177 8.32 10.89 -11.91
CA PRO A 177 6.91 11.09 -11.59
C PRO A 177 5.98 11.24 -12.80
N MET A 178 6.52 11.59 -13.96
CA MET A 178 5.77 11.77 -15.21
C MET A 178 5.89 10.56 -16.16
N ASP A 179 6.58 9.51 -15.73
CA ASP A 179 6.82 8.31 -16.53
C ASP A 179 5.66 7.31 -16.36
N ALA A 180 4.52 7.63 -16.95
CA ALA A 180 3.37 6.73 -16.95
C ALA A 180 3.63 5.47 -17.79
N GLU A 181 4.38 5.61 -18.90
CA GLU A 181 4.75 4.50 -19.77
C GLU A 181 5.67 3.51 -19.03
N GLY A 182 6.68 4.00 -18.33
CA GLY A 182 7.55 3.17 -17.48
C GLY A 182 6.78 2.52 -16.32
N MET A 183 5.73 3.18 -15.78
CA MET A 183 4.91 2.60 -14.72
C MET A 183 4.11 1.39 -15.21
N GLU A 184 3.60 1.42 -16.42
CA GLU A 184 2.81 0.36 -17.06
C GLU A 184 3.66 -0.65 -17.84
N ALA A 185 4.97 -0.37 -18.01
CA ALA A 185 5.87 -1.24 -18.75
C ALA A 185 6.17 -2.56 -18.04
N GLY A 186 6.37 -3.61 -18.84
CA GLY A 186 6.70 -4.95 -18.36
C GLY A 186 5.45 -5.80 -18.11
N ASP A 187 5.67 -7.11 -18.07
CA ASP A 187 4.61 -8.11 -17.83
C ASP A 187 4.55 -8.45 -16.34
N TRP A 188 4.30 -7.43 -15.49
CA TRP A 188 4.23 -7.57 -14.03
C TRP A 188 2.80 -7.82 -13.57
N ASP A 189 2.59 -8.88 -12.81
CA ASP A 189 1.26 -9.27 -12.32
C ASP A 189 0.71 -8.27 -11.30
N LEU A 190 1.60 -7.69 -10.47
CA LEU A 190 1.28 -6.63 -9.51
C LEU A 190 2.38 -5.59 -9.46
N THR A 191 1.99 -4.33 -9.48
CA THR A 191 2.90 -3.19 -9.24
C THR A 191 2.40 -2.34 -8.07
N LEU A 192 3.27 -2.05 -7.12
CA LEU A 192 2.99 -1.13 -6.01
C LEU A 192 3.88 0.09 -6.13
N PHE A 193 3.32 1.30 -6.01
CA PHE A 193 4.16 2.49 -6.04
C PHE A 193 3.71 3.61 -5.09
N THR A 194 4.67 4.44 -4.71
CA THR A 194 4.46 5.64 -3.90
C THR A 194 5.39 6.77 -4.30
N CYS A 195 5.09 7.98 -3.87
CA CYS A 195 5.98 9.13 -4.03
C CYS A 195 7.18 9.02 -3.07
N THR A 196 8.35 9.49 -3.50
CA THR A 196 9.43 9.83 -2.56
C THR A 196 9.09 11.09 -1.77
N ILE A 197 9.80 11.33 -0.68
CA ILE A 197 9.67 12.59 0.09
C ILE A 197 9.95 13.76 -0.87
N GLY A 198 8.99 14.71 -0.93
CA GLY A 198 9.02 15.81 -1.89
C GLY A 198 8.47 15.47 -3.28
N GLY A 199 8.05 14.24 -3.56
CA GLY A 199 7.32 13.86 -4.77
C GLY A 199 8.14 13.82 -6.06
N GLN A 200 9.47 13.91 -5.97
CA GLN A 200 10.36 14.03 -7.14
C GLN A 200 10.50 12.75 -7.95
N THR A 201 10.27 11.60 -7.32
CA THR A 201 10.31 10.29 -7.97
C THR A 201 9.24 9.37 -7.41
N ARG A 202 9.11 8.16 -8.00
CA ARG A 202 8.25 7.08 -7.54
C ARG A 202 9.10 5.89 -7.12
N VAL A 203 8.96 5.43 -5.87
CA VAL A 203 9.43 4.10 -5.47
C VAL A 203 8.43 3.11 -6.02
N THR A 204 8.88 2.19 -6.84
CA THR A 204 8.06 1.20 -7.56
C THR A 204 8.56 -0.19 -7.21
N ILE A 205 7.65 -1.07 -6.84
CA ILE A 205 7.90 -2.48 -6.54
C ILE A 205 7.20 -3.30 -7.61
N ARG A 206 7.94 -4.20 -8.27
CA ARG A 206 7.46 -5.12 -9.28
C ARG A 206 7.34 -6.51 -8.69
N LEU A 207 6.20 -7.14 -8.90
CA LEU A 207 5.87 -8.42 -8.30
C LEU A 207 5.32 -9.37 -9.35
N GLU A 208 5.65 -10.65 -9.18
CA GLU A 208 5.09 -11.76 -9.93
C GLU A 208 4.23 -12.63 -9.02
N ARG A 209 3.22 -13.25 -9.59
CA ARG A 209 2.35 -14.20 -8.91
C ARG A 209 3.14 -15.46 -8.58
N VAL A 210 2.95 -15.96 -7.37
CA VAL A 210 3.50 -17.26 -6.98
C VAL A 210 2.51 -18.34 -7.40
N GLU A 211 2.89 -19.15 -8.42
CA GLU A 211 2.14 -20.34 -8.75
C GLU A 211 2.39 -21.41 -7.67
N VAL A 212 1.34 -21.88 -7.03
CA VAL A 212 1.43 -23.03 -6.14
C VAL A 212 1.46 -24.30 -7.00
N PHE A 213 2.66 -24.79 -7.30
CA PHE A 213 2.78 -26.12 -7.92
C PHE A 213 2.26 -27.16 -6.94
N ARG A 214 1.07 -27.72 -7.21
CA ARG A 214 0.64 -28.97 -6.57
C ARG A 214 1.56 -30.09 -7.08
N ASN A 215 2.29 -30.70 -6.17
CA ASN A 215 3.05 -31.91 -6.48
C ASN A 215 2.03 -33.06 -6.72
N PRO A 216 1.92 -33.62 -7.94
CA PRO A 216 0.91 -34.62 -8.24
C PRO A 216 1.15 -35.97 -7.54
N GLU A 217 2.20 -36.08 -6.73
CA GLU A 217 2.56 -37.32 -6.03
C GLU A 217 1.85 -37.56 -4.69
N THR A 218 0.95 -36.66 -4.24
CA THR A 218 0.21 -36.80 -2.98
C THR A 218 -1.23 -37.26 -3.13
N GLU A 219 -1.71 -37.58 -4.33
CA GLU A 219 -2.99 -38.28 -4.49
C GLU A 219 -2.79 -39.79 -4.22
N GLU A 220 -3.03 -40.18 -2.97
CA GLU A 220 -3.16 -41.61 -2.63
C GLU A 220 -4.40 -42.16 -3.38
N PRO A 221 -4.26 -43.26 -4.16
CA PRO A 221 -5.39 -43.78 -4.91
C PRO A 221 -6.46 -44.30 -3.94
N ALA A 222 -7.67 -43.74 -4.04
CA ALA A 222 -8.82 -44.22 -3.30
C ALA A 222 -8.92 -45.75 -3.40
N LYS A 223 -8.81 -46.43 -2.27
CA LYS A 223 -8.97 -47.90 -2.18
C LYS A 223 -10.39 -48.23 -2.62
N SER A 224 -10.47 -48.84 -3.79
CA SER A 224 -11.64 -49.58 -4.25
C SER A 224 -11.83 -50.79 -3.34
N GLU A 225 -12.72 -50.72 -2.37
CA GLU A 225 -13.24 -51.90 -1.71
C GLU A 225 -14.39 -52.49 -2.54
N LYS A 226 -14.21 -53.76 -2.90
CA LYS A 226 -15.20 -54.62 -3.50
C LYS A 226 -16.25 -55.06 -2.48
#